data_5970bb6ea8c04c5cffc7d46c62f2dcf0
#
_entry.id   5970bb6ea8c04c5cffc7d46c62f2dcf0
#
_cell.length_a   1.000
_cell.length_b   1.000
_cell.length_c   1.000
_cell.angle_alpha   90.00
_cell.angle_beta   90.00
_cell.angle_gamma   90.00
#
_symmetry.space_group_name_H-M   'P 1'
#
loop_
_entity.id
_entity.type
_entity.pdbx_description
1 polymer ?
#
loop_
_entity_poly.entity_id
_entity_poly.type
_entity_poly.pdbx_seq_one_letter_code
_entity_poly.pdbx_strand_id
1 'polypeptide(L)'
;CSDFIFCSDSGLGSLNNRRFNSFQHRAYVITHSLKKMKAEERKEAMNPTQFRKIGAQKFIDLRTLDETDEEIYNSVYYKEYPLITGDMDETLIVTYSPKYAAYQRKIREGQIERAQKILDSPGKKRKGTNQNDPMRFVKRTTITKDGEIAEKTVYGLDQEQIEKEAMYDGFYAVVTNLEGDVGDIIRINQQRWEIEENFRIMKDELGSRPAFVRREDQI
;
A
#
# COMPACT_ATOMS: atom_id res chain seq x y z
N CYS A 1 27.93 9.78 -2.16
CA CYS A 1 27.24 9.79 -0.85
C CYS A 1 26.24 10.91 -0.81
N SER A 2 25.04 10.63 -0.34
CA SER A 2 24.02 11.66 -0.10
C SER A 2 24.17 12.18 1.34
N ASP A 3 24.23 13.52 1.50
CA ASP A 3 24.38 14.13 2.82
C ASP A 3 23.05 14.19 3.58
N PHE A 4 21.94 14.03 2.86
CA PHE A 4 20.60 14.08 3.39
C PHE A 4 19.68 13.11 2.66
N ILE A 5 18.93 12.29 3.41
CA ILE A 5 17.92 11.37 2.85
C ILE A 5 16.56 11.79 3.36
N PHE A 6 15.69 12.21 2.43
CA PHE A 6 14.30 12.53 2.72
C PHE A 6 13.44 11.26 2.69
N CYS A 7 12.77 10.97 3.78
CA CYS A 7 11.90 9.80 3.88
C CYS A 7 10.46 10.23 4.17
N SER A 8 9.50 9.78 3.34
CA SER A 8 8.10 10.17 3.51
C SER A 8 7.10 9.11 3.03
N ASP A 9 5.85 9.33 3.36
CA ASP A 9 4.73 8.59 2.82
C ASP A 9 4.39 9.01 1.37
N SER A 10 3.42 8.34 0.77
CA SER A 10 2.97 8.63 -0.59
C SER A 10 2.28 9.99 -0.75
N GLY A 11 1.88 10.64 0.33
CA GLY A 11 1.23 11.94 0.32
C GLY A 11 2.18 13.06 -0.10
N LEU A 12 3.46 12.93 0.23
CA LEU A 12 4.52 13.87 -0.15
C LEU A 12 5.31 13.42 -1.40
N GLY A 13 4.89 12.35 -2.08
CA GLY A 13 5.56 11.77 -3.25
C GLY A 13 5.28 12.46 -4.58
N SER A 14 4.89 13.74 -4.62
CA SER A 14 4.69 14.47 -5.87
C SER A 14 5.99 14.58 -6.67
N LEU A 15 5.90 14.67 -8.00
CA LEU A 15 7.08 14.84 -8.85
C LEU A 15 7.92 16.05 -8.44
N ASN A 16 7.28 17.17 -8.09
CA ASN A 16 7.98 18.38 -7.66
C ASN A 16 8.74 18.16 -6.35
N ASN A 17 8.16 17.46 -5.37
CA ASN A 17 8.85 17.13 -4.13
C ASN A 17 10.05 16.21 -4.37
N ARG A 18 9.90 15.22 -5.25
CA ARG A 18 11.01 14.32 -5.61
C ARG A 18 12.12 15.06 -6.31
N ARG A 19 11.80 15.93 -7.29
CA ARG A 19 12.79 16.82 -7.94
C ARG A 19 13.52 17.70 -6.93
N PHE A 20 12.79 18.35 -6.03
CA PHE A 20 13.40 19.18 -5.00
C PHE A 20 14.38 18.39 -4.12
N ASN A 21 14.01 17.15 -3.77
CA ASN A 21 14.84 16.27 -2.94
C ASN A 21 15.89 15.46 -3.74
N SER A 22 16.05 15.70 -5.05
CA SER A 22 17.11 15.13 -5.87
C SER A 22 18.27 16.08 -6.13
N PHE A 23 18.17 17.34 -5.70
CA PHE A 23 19.24 18.33 -5.89
C PHE A 23 20.29 18.31 -4.77
N GLN A 24 21.54 18.68 -5.09
CA GLN A 24 22.60 18.98 -4.13
C GLN A 24 22.86 17.85 -3.11
N HIS A 25 23.27 16.68 -3.57
CA HIS A 25 23.59 15.54 -2.70
C HIS A 25 22.43 15.06 -1.80
N ARG A 26 21.21 15.39 -2.17
CA ARG A 26 20.02 14.85 -1.50
C ARG A 26 19.55 13.57 -2.18
N ALA A 27 19.04 12.67 -1.36
CA ALA A 27 18.32 11.51 -1.84
C ALA A 27 16.97 11.39 -1.13
N TYR A 28 16.13 10.54 -1.63
CA TYR A 28 14.83 10.27 -0.99
C TYR A 28 14.47 8.80 -1.05
N VAL A 29 13.65 8.40 -0.08
CA VAL A 29 12.96 7.11 -0.04
C VAL A 29 11.50 7.40 0.28
N ILE A 30 10.63 7.25 -0.71
CA ILE A 30 9.22 7.66 -0.60
C ILE A 30 8.32 6.47 -0.91
N THR A 31 7.31 6.23 -0.07
CA THR A 31 6.30 5.20 -0.34
C THR A 31 5.62 5.46 -1.68
N HIS A 32 5.59 4.45 -2.53
CA HIS A 32 4.93 4.52 -3.84
C HIS A 32 3.69 3.63 -3.88
N SER A 33 2.57 4.18 -4.36
CA SER A 33 1.33 3.43 -4.46
C SER A 33 1.27 2.60 -5.73
N LEU A 34 1.43 1.29 -5.62
CA LEU A 34 1.28 0.37 -6.75
C LEU A 34 -0.10 0.50 -7.44
N LYS A 35 -1.15 0.83 -6.68
CA LYS A 35 -2.51 1.03 -7.22
C LYS A 35 -2.62 2.23 -8.17
N LYS A 36 -1.74 3.23 -8.03
CA LYS A 36 -1.71 4.45 -8.86
C LYS A 36 -0.85 4.31 -10.11
N MET A 37 -0.07 3.25 -10.24
CA MET A 37 0.75 2.98 -11.43
C MET A 37 -0.12 2.65 -12.64
N LYS A 38 0.40 2.91 -13.85
CA LYS A 38 -0.20 2.42 -15.09
C LYS A 38 -0.28 0.90 -15.07
N ALA A 39 -1.29 0.36 -15.74
CA ALA A 39 -1.59 -1.08 -15.66
C ALA A 39 -0.41 -1.96 -16.08
N GLU A 40 0.28 -1.62 -17.16
CA GLU A 40 1.43 -2.40 -17.67
C GLU A 40 2.64 -2.32 -16.74
N GLU A 41 3.01 -1.11 -16.28
CA GLU A 41 4.10 -0.91 -15.33
C GLU A 41 3.83 -1.66 -14.02
N ARG A 42 2.60 -1.57 -13.51
CA ARG A 42 2.19 -2.30 -12.31
C ARG A 42 2.27 -3.80 -12.47
N LYS A 43 1.80 -4.33 -13.60
CA LYS A 43 1.85 -5.76 -13.92
C LYS A 43 3.29 -6.27 -13.91
N GLU A 44 4.21 -5.51 -14.51
CA GLU A 44 5.62 -5.88 -14.54
C GLU A 44 6.28 -5.74 -13.16
N ALA A 45 6.04 -4.65 -12.46
CA ALA A 45 6.58 -4.41 -11.12
C ALA A 45 6.13 -5.47 -10.11
N MET A 46 4.89 -5.93 -10.22
CA MET A 46 4.30 -6.97 -9.35
C MET A 46 4.44 -8.39 -9.92
N ASN A 47 5.06 -8.57 -11.08
CA ASN A 47 5.32 -9.91 -11.62
C ASN A 47 6.09 -10.75 -10.58
N PRO A 48 5.55 -11.89 -10.12
CA PRO A 48 6.11 -12.67 -9.01
C PRO A 48 7.48 -13.27 -9.28
N THR A 49 7.91 -13.26 -10.51
CA THR A 49 9.25 -13.74 -10.89
C THR A 49 10.32 -12.70 -10.61
N GLN A 50 11.59 -13.13 -10.51
CA GLN A 50 12.74 -12.24 -10.35
C GLN A 50 12.80 -11.46 -9.02
N PHE A 51 12.11 -11.92 -7.99
CA PHE A 51 12.33 -11.43 -6.64
C PHE A 51 13.60 -12.06 -6.04
N ARG A 52 14.20 -11.38 -5.08
CA ARG A 52 15.34 -11.85 -4.29
C ARG A 52 15.02 -11.72 -2.81
N LYS A 53 15.52 -12.65 -1.99
CA LYS A 53 15.53 -12.45 -0.53
C LYS A 53 16.58 -11.38 -0.20
N ILE A 54 16.32 -10.51 0.77
CA ILE A 54 17.31 -9.54 1.24
C ILE A 54 18.58 -10.29 1.65
N GLY A 55 19.73 -9.82 1.16
CA GLY A 55 21.03 -10.46 1.39
C GLY A 55 21.35 -11.66 0.50
N ALA A 56 20.45 -12.06 -0.41
CA ALA A 56 20.68 -13.17 -1.34
C ALA A 56 20.71 -12.70 -2.80
N GLN A 57 21.52 -13.39 -3.62
CA GLN A 57 21.65 -13.07 -5.05
C GLN A 57 20.71 -13.91 -5.93
N LYS A 58 20.18 -15.03 -5.40
CA LYS A 58 19.34 -15.95 -6.15
C LYS A 58 17.95 -15.38 -6.41
N PHE A 59 17.50 -15.45 -7.65
CA PHE A 59 16.11 -15.13 -8.01
C PHE A 59 15.14 -16.22 -7.53
N ILE A 60 14.00 -15.77 -7.07
CA ILE A 60 12.91 -16.58 -6.54
C ILE A 60 11.62 -16.19 -7.23
N ASP A 61 10.75 -17.16 -7.49
CA ASP A 61 9.37 -16.92 -7.88
C ASP A 61 8.51 -16.96 -6.60
N LEU A 62 7.84 -15.88 -6.30
CA LEU A 62 7.01 -15.75 -5.09
C LEU A 62 5.92 -16.82 -4.99
N ARG A 63 5.47 -17.37 -6.13
CA ARG A 63 4.44 -18.43 -6.18
C ARG A 63 4.96 -19.78 -5.67
N THR A 64 6.28 -19.93 -5.56
CA THR A 64 6.93 -21.16 -5.08
C THR A 64 7.29 -21.11 -3.59
N LEU A 65 6.94 -20.03 -2.91
CA LEU A 65 7.22 -19.88 -1.48
C LEU A 65 6.33 -20.81 -0.66
N ASP A 66 6.94 -21.56 0.24
CA ASP A 66 6.21 -22.32 1.25
C ASP A 66 5.98 -21.43 2.48
N GLU A 67 4.81 -20.82 2.54
CA GLU A 67 4.43 -19.91 3.64
C GLU A 67 4.28 -20.64 5.00
N THR A 68 4.36 -21.98 5.04
CA THR A 68 4.37 -22.76 6.30
C THR A 68 5.74 -22.83 6.95
N ASP A 69 6.80 -22.58 6.17
CA ASP A 69 8.17 -22.44 6.68
C ASP A 69 8.32 -21.11 7.41
N GLU A 70 8.72 -21.15 8.69
CA GLU A 70 8.85 -19.99 9.54
C GLU A 70 9.90 -18.99 9.05
N GLU A 71 10.99 -19.45 8.45
CA GLU A 71 12.01 -18.57 7.90
C GLU A 71 11.49 -17.86 6.65
N ILE A 72 10.79 -18.56 5.77
CA ILE A 72 10.15 -17.99 4.59
C ILE A 72 9.05 -16.99 4.99
N TYR A 73 8.22 -17.36 5.95
CA TYR A 73 7.13 -16.53 6.44
C TYR A 73 7.61 -15.18 6.99
N ASN A 74 8.74 -15.17 7.73
CA ASN A 74 9.30 -13.95 8.31
C ASN A 74 10.26 -13.20 7.37
N SER A 75 10.50 -13.72 6.16
CA SER A 75 11.42 -13.10 5.19
C SER A 75 10.75 -11.98 4.40
N VAL A 76 11.58 -11.06 3.90
CA VAL A 76 11.19 -10.02 2.95
C VAL A 76 11.93 -10.27 1.64
N TYR A 77 11.17 -10.27 0.56
CA TYR A 77 11.67 -10.40 -0.80
C TYR A 77 11.54 -9.06 -1.51
N TYR A 78 12.42 -8.76 -2.44
CA TYR A 78 12.40 -7.52 -3.19
C TYR A 78 12.70 -7.72 -4.67
N LYS A 79 12.23 -6.77 -5.46
CA LYS A 79 12.54 -6.60 -6.88
C LYS A 79 12.76 -5.12 -7.15
N GLU A 80 13.80 -4.83 -7.90
CA GLU A 80 14.07 -3.49 -8.39
C GLU A 80 13.44 -3.32 -9.77
N TYR A 81 12.79 -2.20 -9.98
CA TYR A 81 12.16 -1.85 -11.24
C TYR A 81 12.57 -0.42 -11.61
N PRO A 82 13.20 -0.20 -12.77
CA PRO A 82 13.56 1.13 -13.20
C PRO A 82 12.29 1.94 -13.48
N LEU A 83 12.21 3.14 -12.92
CA LEU A 83 11.08 4.04 -13.09
C LEU A 83 11.57 5.36 -13.68
N ILE A 84 11.18 5.64 -14.93
CA ILE A 84 11.49 6.90 -15.59
C ILE A 84 10.28 7.83 -15.42
N THR A 85 10.44 8.88 -14.65
CA THR A 85 9.37 9.87 -14.43
C THR A 85 9.82 11.24 -14.91
N GLY A 86 9.44 11.57 -16.13
CA GLY A 86 9.89 12.80 -16.78
C GLY A 86 11.38 12.74 -17.10
N ASP A 87 12.16 13.61 -16.46
CA ASP A 87 13.61 13.73 -16.58
C ASP A 87 14.40 13.05 -15.44
N MET A 88 13.71 12.28 -14.60
CA MET A 88 14.31 11.64 -13.44
C MET A 88 14.43 10.13 -13.65
N ASP A 89 15.65 9.63 -13.43
CA ASP A 89 15.92 8.20 -13.31
C ASP A 89 15.75 7.80 -11.84
N GLU A 90 14.80 6.93 -11.59
CA GLU A 90 14.44 6.49 -10.25
C GLU A 90 14.40 4.96 -10.20
N THR A 91 14.58 4.41 -9.03
CA THR A 91 14.38 2.98 -8.79
C THR A 91 13.13 2.79 -7.94
N LEU A 92 12.20 1.99 -8.44
CA LEU A 92 11.09 1.47 -7.67
C LEU A 92 11.52 0.15 -7.03
N ILE A 93 11.58 0.10 -5.71
CA ILE A 93 11.84 -1.12 -4.96
C ILE A 93 10.49 -1.67 -4.53
N VAL A 94 10.11 -2.79 -5.11
CA VAL A 94 8.89 -3.52 -4.75
C VAL A 94 9.27 -4.62 -3.78
N THR A 95 8.69 -4.62 -2.60
CA THR A 95 8.88 -5.67 -1.61
C THR A 95 7.66 -6.56 -1.49
N TYR A 96 7.88 -7.82 -1.14
CA TYR A 96 6.85 -8.78 -0.78
C TYR A 96 7.20 -9.46 0.54
N SER A 97 6.24 -9.59 1.42
CA SER A 97 6.37 -10.32 2.69
C SER A 97 5.17 -11.22 2.91
N PRO A 98 5.35 -12.55 3.06
CA PRO A 98 4.26 -13.47 3.41
C PRO A 98 3.52 -13.08 4.69
N LYS A 99 4.28 -12.67 5.72
CA LYS A 99 3.71 -12.19 6.99
C LYS A 99 2.81 -10.97 6.81
N TYR A 100 3.22 -10.03 5.97
CA TYR A 100 2.41 -8.85 5.67
C TYR A 100 1.18 -9.21 4.82
N ALA A 101 1.32 -10.16 3.89
CA ALA A 101 0.20 -10.69 3.12
C ALA A 101 -0.87 -11.33 4.02
N ALA A 102 -0.44 -12.17 4.97
CA ALA A 102 -1.33 -12.79 5.94
C ALA A 102 -2.05 -11.76 6.82
N TYR A 103 -1.35 -10.71 7.27
CA TYR A 103 -1.92 -9.62 8.03
C TYR A 103 -3.00 -8.85 7.23
N GLN A 104 -2.72 -8.50 5.97
CA GLN A 104 -3.67 -7.79 5.11
C GLN A 104 -4.89 -8.65 4.79
N ARG A 105 -4.70 -9.95 4.53
CA ARG A 105 -5.77 -10.94 4.32
C ARG A 105 -6.71 -10.98 5.52
N LYS A 106 -6.16 -11.10 6.73
CA LYS A 106 -6.95 -11.12 7.98
C LYS A 106 -7.77 -9.84 8.18
N ILE A 107 -7.19 -8.67 7.89
CA ILE A 107 -7.93 -7.39 7.97
C ILE A 107 -9.07 -7.38 6.95
N ARG A 108 -8.82 -7.80 5.71
CA ARG A 108 -9.83 -7.84 4.65
C ARG A 108 -10.95 -8.80 5.00
N GLU A 109 -10.64 -10.00 5.49
CA GLU A 109 -11.64 -10.98 5.95
C GLU A 109 -12.57 -10.38 7.00
N GLY A 110 -12.02 -9.73 8.03
CA GLY A 110 -12.84 -9.05 9.05
C GLY A 110 -13.68 -7.88 8.50
N GLN A 111 -13.28 -7.26 7.40
CA GLN A 111 -14.09 -6.24 6.74
C GLN A 111 -15.19 -6.86 5.87
N ILE A 112 -14.92 -7.99 5.21
CA ILE A 112 -15.90 -8.77 4.45
C ILE A 112 -16.98 -9.31 5.39
N GLU A 113 -16.61 -9.86 6.55
CA GLU A 113 -17.57 -10.31 7.56
C GLU A 113 -18.49 -9.18 8.04
N ARG A 114 -17.93 -7.97 8.25
CA ARG A 114 -18.74 -6.80 8.61
C ARG A 114 -19.67 -6.37 7.46
N ALA A 115 -19.21 -6.44 6.22
CA ALA A 115 -20.04 -6.18 5.05
C ALA A 115 -21.19 -7.18 4.95
N GLN A 116 -20.92 -8.47 5.19
CA GLN A 116 -21.94 -9.51 5.20
C GLN A 116 -22.98 -9.27 6.29
N LYS A 117 -22.57 -8.95 7.52
CA LYS A 117 -23.51 -8.61 8.61
C LYS A 117 -24.41 -7.42 8.26
N ILE A 118 -23.88 -6.43 7.55
CA ILE A 118 -24.68 -5.29 7.08
C ILE A 118 -25.66 -5.74 5.98
N LEU A 119 -25.25 -6.66 5.09
CA LEU A 119 -26.13 -7.20 4.05
C LEU A 119 -27.30 -7.99 4.66
N ASP A 120 -27.04 -8.77 5.69
CA ASP A 120 -28.03 -9.61 6.37
C ASP A 120 -29.01 -8.79 7.25
N SER A 121 -28.61 -7.57 7.64
CA SER A 121 -29.45 -6.68 8.44
C SER A 121 -30.59 -6.07 7.62
N PRO A 122 -31.81 -5.95 8.17
CA PRO A 122 -32.90 -5.28 7.47
C PRO A 122 -32.60 -3.78 7.29
N GLY A 123 -33.09 -3.21 6.19
CA GLY A 123 -33.02 -1.79 5.93
C GLY A 123 -32.25 -1.39 4.66
N LYS A 124 -32.27 -0.08 4.40
CA LYS A 124 -31.67 0.52 3.20
C LYS A 124 -30.14 0.52 3.28
N LYS A 125 -29.47 -0.04 2.29
CA LYS A 125 -28.01 -0.07 2.25
C LYS A 125 -27.46 1.24 1.69
N ARG A 126 -26.44 1.81 2.36
CA ARG A 126 -25.72 2.97 1.87
C ARG A 126 -24.56 2.58 0.93
N LYS A 127 -24.01 3.53 0.20
CA LYS A 127 -22.76 3.35 -0.57
C LYS A 127 -21.55 3.44 0.37
N GLY A 128 -20.51 2.68 0.10
CA GLY A 128 -19.22 2.80 0.79
C GLY A 128 -18.61 4.19 0.60
N THR A 129 -18.00 4.75 1.64
CA THR A 129 -17.52 6.14 1.66
C THR A 129 -15.99 6.25 1.58
N ASN A 130 -15.25 5.25 2.04
CA ASN A 130 -13.79 5.27 2.04
C ASN A 130 -13.21 3.85 2.05
N GLN A 131 -11.88 3.75 2.01
CA GLN A 131 -11.16 2.47 1.96
C GLN A 131 -11.34 1.59 3.22
N ASN A 132 -11.69 2.17 4.36
CA ASN A 132 -11.93 1.44 5.61
C ASN A 132 -13.40 1.04 5.78
N ASP A 133 -14.28 1.51 4.90
CA ASP A 133 -15.70 1.19 4.96
C ASP A 133 -15.97 -0.21 4.39
N PRO A 134 -16.50 -1.15 5.19
CA PRO A 134 -16.86 -2.49 4.71
C PRO A 134 -17.78 -2.49 3.48
N MET A 135 -18.62 -1.46 3.36
CA MET A 135 -19.55 -1.32 2.23
C MET A 135 -18.87 -1.16 0.86
N ARG A 136 -17.54 -0.93 0.81
CA ARG A 136 -16.78 -0.97 -0.46
C ARG A 136 -16.76 -2.35 -1.12
N PHE A 137 -16.99 -3.40 -0.34
CA PHE A 137 -17.13 -4.78 -0.80
C PHE A 137 -18.57 -5.18 -1.14
N VAL A 138 -19.48 -4.21 -1.18
CA VAL A 138 -20.89 -4.46 -1.51
C VAL A 138 -21.21 -3.89 -2.88
N LYS A 139 -21.65 -4.78 -3.78
CA LYS A 139 -22.15 -4.44 -5.11
C LYS A 139 -23.65 -4.31 -5.09
N ARG A 140 -24.16 -3.25 -5.72
CA ARG A 140 -25.56 -3.05 -6.00
C ARG A 140 -25.85 -3.52 -7.42
N THR A 141 -26.73 -4.50 -7.57
CA THR A 141 -27.20 -4.97 -8.87
C THR A 141 -28.68 -4.65 -9.01
N THR A 142 -29.05 -4.05 -10.13
CA THR A 142 -30.43 -3.75 -10.45
C THR A 142 -30.93 -4.77 -11.48
N ILE A 143 -31.97 -5.51 -11.14
CA ILE A 143 -32.55 -6.54 -12.00
C ILE A 143 -33.76 -5.91 -12.70
N THR A 144 -33.75 -5.93 -14.03
CA THR A 144 -34.88 -5.58 -14.87
C THR A 144 -35.55 -6.84 -15.41
N LYS A 145 -36.85 -6.90 -15.40
CA LYS A 145 -37.60 -7.89 -16.18
C LYS A 145 -37.91 -7.29 -17.54
N ASP A 146 -37.49 -7.96 -18.60
CA ASP A 146 -37.90 -7.74 -20.02
C ASP A 146 -37.92 -6.28 -20.51
N GLY A 147 -36.89 -5.49 -20.17
CA GLY A 147 -36.73 -4.13 -20.73
C GLY A 147 -37.56 -3.05 -20.05
N GLU A 148 -38.28 -3.37 -18.98
CA GLU A 148 -39.02 -2.38 -18.17
C GLU A 148 -38.17 -1.83 -17.00
N ILE A 149 -38.67 -0.74 -16.36
CA ILE A 149 -38.01 -0.03 -15.26
C ILE A 149 -37.59 -1.02 -14.15
N ALA A 150 -36.37 -0.87 -13.66
CA ALA A 150 -35.75 -1.73 -12.65
C ALA A 150 -36.67 -1.98 -11.43
N GLU A 151 -37.27 -3.16 -11.34
CA GLU A 151 -38.23 -3.50 -10.27
C GLU A 151 -37.54 -3.83 -8.95
N LYS A 152 -36.32 -4.36 -8.97
CA LYS A 152 -35.67 -4.83 -7.75
C LYS A 152 -34.19 -4.52 -7.70
N THR A 153 -33.76 -3.90 -6.60
CA THR A 153 -32.34 -3.75 -6.27
C THR A 153 -31.90 -4.87 -5.35
N VAL A 154 -30.86 -5.60 -5.76
CA VAL A 154 -30.23 -6.66 -4.96
C VAL A 154 -28.82 -6.20 -4.57
N TYR A 155 -28.45 -6.46 -3.33
CA TYR A 155 -27.12 -6.20 -2.80
C TYR A 155 -26.44 -7.54 -2.53
N GLY A 156 -25.15 -7.64 -2.86
CA GLY A 156 -24.32 -8.81 -2.60
C GLY A 156 -22.86 -8.42 -2.43
N LEU A 157 -22.03 -9.36 -2.02
CA LEU A 157 -20.59 -9.14 -1.98
C LEU A 157 -20.04 -8.94 -3.40
N ASP A 158 -19.15 -7.97 -3.54
CA ASP A 158 -18.42 -7.68 -4.78
C ASP A 158 -17.14 -8.52 -4.83
N GLN A 159 -17.26 -9.74 -5.36
CA GLN A 159 -16.14 -10.68 -5.47
C GLN A 159 -14.99 -10.10 -6.31
N GLU A 160 -15.31 -9.37 -7.38
CA GLU A 160 -14.31 -8.72 -8.23
C GLU A 160 -13.49 -7.69 -7.45
N GLN A 161 -14.14 -6.89 -6.60
CA GLN A 161 -13.45 -5.91 -5.76
C GLN A 161 -12.59 -6.59 -4.68
N ILE A 162 -13.06 -7.70 -4.11
CA ILE A 162 -12.32 -8.50 -3.13
C ILE A 162 -11.04 -9.05 -3.76
N GLU A 163 -11.14 -9.67 -4.93
CA GLU A 163 -10.01 -10.22 -5.68
C GLU A 163 -9.02 -9.13 -6.12
N LYS A 164 -9.54 -8.00 -6.59
CA LYS A 164 -8.75 -6.85 -6.98
C LYS A 164 -7.95 -6.24 -5.81
N GLU A 165 -8.48 -6.27 -4.61
CA GLU A 165 -7.71 -5.86 -3.43
C GLU A 165 -6.72 -6.94 -2.98
N ALA A 166 -7.10 -8.22 -3.08
CA ALA A 166 -6.27 -9.35 -2.68
C ALA A 166 -4.97 -9.45 -3.48
N MET A 167 -4.96 -9.04 -4.74
CA MET A 167 -3.75 -9.07 -5.58
C MET A 167 -2.61 -8.19 -5.07
N TYR A 168 -2.88 -7.26 -4.15
CA TYR A 168 -1.86 -6.40 -3.55
C TYR A 168 -1.34 -6.90 -2.20
N ASP A 169 -1.87 -8.02 -1.69
CA ASP A 169 -1.46 -8.55 -0.39
C ASP A 169 0.02 -8.89 -0.35
N GLY A 170 0.67 -8.42 0.69
CA GLY A 170 2.11 -8.61 0.91
C GLY A 170 3.01 -7.65 0.12
N PHE A 171 2.48 -6.96 -0.87
CA PHE A 171 3.26 -6.03 -1.67
C PHE A 171 3.32 -4.64 -1.04
N TYR A 172 4.51 -4.07 -1.06
CA TYR A 172 4.78 -2.69 -0.69
C TYR A 172 5.83 -2.13 -1.64
N ALA A 173 5.82 -0.84 -1.90
CA ALA A 173 6.79 -0.24 -2.80
C ALA A 173 7.27 1.12 -2.30
N VAL A 174 8.55 1.39 -2.57
CA VAL A 174 9.15 2.70 -2.41
C VAL A 174 9.83 3.12 -3.70
N VAL A 175 9.82 4.42 -3.97
CA VAL A 175 10.60 5.04 -5.05
C VAL A 175 11.77 5.79 -4.44
N THR A 176 12.94 5.66 -5.07
CA THR A 176 14.18 6.27 -4.59
C THR A 176 15.11 6.65 -5.74
N ASN A 177 15.91 7.67 -5.53
CA ASN A 177 17.10 8.00 -6.32
C ASN A 177 18.40 7.64 -5.58
N LEU A 178 18.29 6.97 -4.43
CA LEU A 178 19.46 6.55 -3.66
C LEU A 178 20.09 5.32 -4.31
N GLU A 179 21.38 5.40 -4.55
CA GLU A 179 22.21 4.29 -4.96
C GLU A 179 22.77 3.58 -3.72
N GLY A 180 22.73 2.26 -3.69
CA GLY A 180 23.26 1.49 -2.58
C GLY A 180 22.60 0.12 -2.39
N ASP A 181 22.88 -0.50 -1.27
CA ASP A 181 22.26 -1.78 -0.92
C ASP A 181 20.77 -1.64 -0.65
N VAL A 182 19.96 -2.47 -1.31
CA VAL A 182 18.51 -2.42 -1.21
C VAL A 182 18.03 -2.73 0.21
N GLY A 183 18.75 -3.59 0.94
CA GLY A 183 18.43 -3.88 2.35
C GLY A 183 18.55 -2.63 3.23
N ASP A 184 19.54 -1.78 2.98
CA ASP A 184 19.70 -0.50 3.67
C ASP A 184 18.57 0.46 3.34
N ILE A 185 18.19 0.55 2.06
CA ILE A 185 17.08 1.42 1.62
C ILE A 185 15.76 0.97 2.28
N ILE A 186 15.50 -0.33 2.34
CA ILE A 186 14.32 -0.88 2.99
C ILE A 186 14.34 -0.56 4.49
N ARG A 187 15.50 -0.67 5.15
CA ARG A 187 15.68 -0.35 6.58
C ARG A 187 15.41 1.12 6.87
N ILE A 188 15.90 2.04 6.03
CA ILE A 188 15.61 3.48 6.14
C ILE A 188 14.10 3.73 6.10
N ASN A 189 13.37 3.08 5.19
CA ASN A 189 11.92 3.21 5.15
C ASN A 189 11.22 2.62 6.39
N GLN A 190 11.74 1.53 6.96
CA GLN A 190 11.19 0.92 8.17
C GLN A 190 11.37 1.83 9.40
N GLN A 191 12.50 2.50 9.53
CA GLN A 191 12.75 3.47 10.61
C GLN A 191 11.72 4.61 10.62
N ARG A 192 11.22 5.02 9.45
CA ARG A 192 10.11 5.97 9.37
C ARG A 192 8.85 5.47 10.09
N TRP A 193 8.54 4.19 9.98
CA TRP A 193 7.37 3.60 10.63
C TRP A 193 7.48 3.61 12.15
N GLU A 194 8.68 3.45 12.71
CA GLU A 194 8.91 3.58 14.15
C GLU A 194 8.58 4.99 14.64
N ILE A 195 8.94 6.01 13.87
CA ILE A 195 8.61 7.41 14.19
C ILE A 195 7.09 7.63 14.12
N GLU A 196 6.43 7.13 13.08
CA GLU A 196 4.96 7.23 12.94
C GLU A 196 4.22 6.54 14.07
N GLU A 197 4.69 5.36 14.49
CA GLU A 197 4.12 4.62 15.61
C GLU A 197 4.28 5.39 16.92
N ASN A 198 5.43 5.99 17.15
CA ASN A 198 5.65 6.86 18.32
C ASN A 198 4.68 8.06 18.31
N PHE A 199 4.45 8.69 17.15
CA PHE A 199 3.46 9.76 17.03
C PHE A 199 2.03 9.26 17.27
N ARG A 200 1.70 8.04 16.85
CA ARG A 200 0.40 7.43 17.11
C ARG A 200 0.20 7.20 18.59
N ILE A 201 1.17 6.63 19.29
CA ILE A 201 1.14 6.42 20.75
C ILE A 201 0.97 7.75 21.46
N MET A 202 1.71 8.77 21.08
CA MET A 202 1.57 10.11 21.66
C MET A 202 0.15 10.68 21.49
N LYS A 203 -0.48 10.49 20.35
CA LYS A 203 -1.84 10.98 20.09
C LYS A 203 -2.90 10.18 20.84
N ASP A 204 -2.80 8.86 20.79
CA ASP A 204 -3.86 7.97 21.25
C ASP A 204 -3.76 7.68 22.75
N GLU A 205 -2.56 7.45 23.27
CA GLU A 205 -2.35 7.07 24.68
C GLU A 205 -2.04 8.27 25.59
N LEU A 206 -1.22 9.22 25.10
CA LEU A 206 -0.86 10.40 25.89
C LEU A 206 -1.79 11.59 25.66
N GLY A 207 -2.79 11.45 24.76
CA GLY A 207 -3.77 12.48 24.48
C GLY A 207 -3.18 13.78 23.92
N SER A 208 -1.93 13.77 23.45
CA SER A 208 -1.30 14.94 22.85
C SER A 208 -1.94 15.23 21.50
N ARG A 209 -2.78 16.26 21.47
CA ARG A 209 -3.37 16.74 20.21
C ARG A 209 -2.44 17.77 19.56
N PRO A 210 -2.38 17.82 18.21
CA PRO A 210 -1.64 18.89 17.56
C PRO A 210 -2.16 20.24 18.03
N ALA A 211 -1.26 21.12 18.45
CA ALA A 211 -1.61 22.51 18.72
C ALA A 211 -1.89 23.19 17.36
N PHE A 212 -3.14 23.58 17.15
CA PHE A 212 -3.51 24.37 15.97
C PHE A 212 -3.24 25.85 16.29
N VAL A 213 -2.07 26.34 15.90
CA VAL A 213 -1.74 27.76 15.98
C VAL A 213 -2.25 28.44 14.73
N ARG A 214 -3.13 29.44 14.90
CA ARG A 214 -3.70 30.20 13.77
C ARG A 214 -2.90 31.45 13.39
N ARG A 215 -1.91 31.82 14.18
CA ARG A 215 -1.09 33.01 13.99
C ARG A 215 0.36 32.70 14.32
N GLU A 216 1.29 33.30 13.59
CA GLU A 216 2.73 33.15 13.81
C GLU A 216 3.21 33.65 15.17
N ASP A 217 2.49 34.61 15.78
CA ASP A 217 2.75 35.17 17.10
C ASP A 217 2.35 34.26 18.27
N GLN A 218 1.82 33.07 17.98
CA GLN A 218 1.42 32.06 18.97
C GLN A 218 2.33 30.83 19.01
N ILE A 219 3.46 30.88 18.32
CA ILE A 219 4.46 29.81 18.29
C ILE A 219 5.50 29.99 19.38
#